data_8f6fa9c9fe18166c9d875ed40f4a9777
#
_entry.id   8f6fa9c9fe18166c9d875ed40f4a9777
#
_cell.length_a   1.000
_cell.length_b   1.000
_cell.length_c   1.000
_cell.angle_alpha   90.00
_cell.angle_beta   90.00
_cell.angle_gamma   90.00
#
_symmetry.space_group_name_H-M   'P 1'
#
loop_
_entity.id
_entity.type
_entity.pdbx_description
1 polymer ?
#
loop_
_entity_poly.entity_id
_entity_poly.type
_entity_poly.pdbx_seq_one_letter_code
_entity_poly.pdbx_strand_id
1 'polypeptide(L)'
;MPYGAHETMEVHEILMEKINAITHFNLYAKETQNPQLQDMIARHQQEEILSYNEIVAYIRENKGFSPIPPNTDIKGVSEQQIQYGLNKPPQFAPQSDASLSDEEIAIAMLLCHKKRCPECCLASLECADPNLRRMLQNSSASCANQAYEVFLLMNEQGLYQVPTLKKPDCRNVPSQLPAGKRSS
;
A
#
# COMPACT_ATOMS: atom_id res chain seq x y z
N MET A 1 -19.81 20.89 -11.20
CA MET A 1 -20.98 19.96 -11.26
C MET A 1 -21.16 19.35 -9.88
N PRO A 2 -22.37 18.99 -9.46
CA PRO A 2 -22.53 18.26 -8.21
C PRO A 2 -21.93 16.86 -8.34
N TYR A 3 -21.29 16.37 -7.29
CA TYR A 3 -20.79 15.00 -7.20
C TYR A 3 -21.96 14.04 -6.93
N GLY A 4 -21.82 12.78 -7.37
CA GLY A 4 -22.78 11.73 -7.07
C GLY A 4 -22.76 11.36 -5.57
N ALA A 5 -23.87 10.83 -5.07
CA ALA A 5 -23.96 10.46 -3.65
C ALA A 5 -22.93 9.36 -3.27
N HIS A 6 -22.78 8.33 -4.09
CA HIS A 6 -21.82 7.24 -3.87
C HIS A 6 -20.39 7.76 -3.84
N GLU A 7 -19.94 8.50 -4.87
CA GLU A 7 -18.57 9.03 -4.89
C GLU A 7 -18.28 9.99 -3.74
N THR A 8 -19.28 10.76 -3.29
CA THR A 8 -19.12 11.64 -2.13
C THR A 8 -18.89 10.85 -0.84
N MET A 9 -19.61 9.77 -0.63
CA MET A 9 -19.46 8.90 0.55
C MET A 9 -18.13 8.17 0.51
N GLU A 10 -17.77 7.54 -0.61
CA GLU A 10 -16.52 6.82 -0.79
C GLU A 10 -15.31 7.74 -0.58
N VAL A 11 -15.33 8.93 -1.17
CA VAL A 11 -14.25 9.90 -1.00
C VAL A 11 -14.13 10.36 0.46
N HIS A 12 -15.25 10.52 1.18
CA HIS A 12 -15.23 10.84 2.60
C HIS A 12 -14.51 9.75 3.41
N GLU A 13 -14.84 8.48 3.21
CA GLU A 13 -14.20 7.35 3.90
C GLU A 13 -12.70 7.27 3.57
N ILE A 14 -12.33 7.40 2.31
CA ILE A 14 -10.92 7.41 1.90
C ILE A 14 -10.13 8.57 2.53
N LEU A 15 -10.72 9.77 2.64
CA LEU A 15 -10.07 10.89 3.32
C LEU A 15 -9.90 10.63 4.83
N MET A 16 -10.88 10.01 5.48
CA MET A 16 -10.75 9.62 6.90
C MET A 16 -9.64 8.59 7.10
N GLU A 17 -9.52 7.61 6.22
CA GLU A 17 -8.44 6.63 6.25
C GLU A 17 -7.06 7.26 6.03
N LYS A 18 -6.96 8.24 5.11
CA LYS A 18 -5.72 8.99 4.90
C LYS A 18 -5.31 9.78 6.16
N ILE A 19 -6.25 10.46 6.81
CA ILE A 19 -6.00 11.16 8.08
C ILE A 19 -5.47 10.18 9.13
N ASN A 20 -6.12 9.01 9.26
CA ASN A 20 -5.70 7.97 10.18
C ASN A 20 -4.27 7.50 9.88
N ALA A 21 -3.96 7.17 8.61
CA ALA A 21 -2.63 6.74 8.21
C ALA A 21 -1.55 7.80 8.48
N ILE A 22 -1.78 9.05 8.09
CA ILE A 22 -0.86 10.18 8.32
C ILE A 22 -0.58 10.35 9.81
N THR A 23 -1.62 10.25 10.65
CA THR A 23 -1.50 10.38 12.11
C THR A 23 -0.67 9.25 12.70
N HIS A 24 -0.95 7.99 12.31
CA HIS A 24 -0.21 6.84 12.80
C HIS A 24 1.25 6.84 12.33
N PHE A 25 1.50 7.19 11.07
CA PHE A 25 2.88 7.30 10.57
C PHE A 25 3.69 8.34 11.33
N ASN A 26 3.07 9.46 11.75
CA ASN A 26 3.73 10.42 12.63
C ASN A 26 4.07 9.85 14.02
N LEU A 27 3.27 8.94 14.56
CA LEU A 27 3.58 8.22 15.79
C LEU A 27 4.71 7.21 15.57
N TYR A 28 4.61 6.39 14.54
CA TYR A 28 5.61 5.38 14.20
C TYR A 28 7.00 5.99 13.96
N ALA A 29 7.07 7.14 13.29
CA ALA A 29 8.33 7.85 13.06
C ALA A 29 9.04 8.29 14.36
N LYS A 30 8.30 8.46 15.46
CA LYS A 30 8.86 8.82 16.77
C LYS A 30 9.29 7.59 17.58
N GLU A 31 8.69 6.45 17.35
CA GLU A 31 8.92 5.21 18.11
C GLU A 31 10.03 4.37 17.49
N THR A 32 10.13 4.32 16.16
CA THR A 32 11.12 3.48 15.46
C THR A 32 12.55 3.86 15.76
N GLN A 33 13.38 2.84 15.99
CA GLN A 33 14.82 2.96 16.14
C GLN A 33 15.58 2.56 14.86
N ASN A 34 14.90 2.01 13.87
CA ASN A 34 15.50 1.58 12.61
C ASN A 34 15.52 2.76 11.61
N PRO A 35 16.70 3.26 11.20
CA PRO A 35 16.80 4.42 10.30
C PRO A 35 16.18 4.17 8.90
N GLN A 36 16.26 2.94 8.39
CA GLN A 36 15.69 2.56 7.10
C GLN A 36 14.15 2.58 7.16
N LEU A 37 13.58 2.05 8.25
CA LEU A 37 12.14 2.11 8.49
C LEU A 37 11.68 3.56 8.71
N GLN A 38 12.45 4.37 9.43
CA GLN A 38 12.16 5.78 9.66
C GLN A 38 12.10 6.59 8.35
N ASP A 39 13.07 6.39 7.45
CA ASP A 39 13.08 7.01 6.12
C ASP A 39 11.85 6.57 5.29
N MET A 40 11.53 5.27 5.32
CA MET A 40 10.36 4.73 4.63
C MET A 40 9.05 5.32 5.16
N ILE A 41 8.89 5.42 6.48
CA ILE A 41 7.72 6.07 7.11
C ILE A 41 7.59 7.51 6.62
N ALA A 42 8.67 8.28 6.64
CA ALA A 42 8.66 9.69 6.24
C ALA A 42 8.23 9.86 4.77
N ARG A 43 8.74 9.03 3.86
CA ARG A 43 8.36 9.06 2.45
C ARG A 43 6.90 8.68 2.24
N HIS A 44 6.45 7.57 2.83
CA HIS A 44 5.06 7.12 2.71
C HIS A 44 4.09 8.15 3.31
N GLN A 45 4.42 8.74 4.47
CA GLN A 45 3.61 9.81 5.06
C GLN A 45 3.49 11.01 4.13
N GLN A 46 4.60 11.45 3.53
CA GLN A 46 4.59 12.57 2.59
C GLN A 46 3.71 12.31 1.37
N GLU A 47 3.75 11.10 0.81
CA GLU A 47 2.90 10.70 -0.31
C GLU A 47 1.42 10.71 0.09
N GLU A 48 1.09 10.24 1.30
CA GLU A 48 -0.28 10.29 1.81
C GLU A 48 -0.79 11.72 1.99
N ILE A 49 0.06 12.63 2.50
CA ILE A 49 -0.28 14.06 2.63
C ILE A 49 -0.53 14.69 1.26
N LEU A 50 0.32 14.40 0.27
CA LEU A 50 0.15 14.92 -1.08
C LEU A 50 -1.16 14.44 -1.70
N SER A 51 -1.45 13.14 -1.62
CA SER A 51 -2.68 12.55 -2.14
C SER A 51 -3.94 13.04 -1.42
N TYR A 52 -3.87 13.21 -0.09
CA TYR A 52 -4.96 13.83 0.67
C TYR A 52 -5.24 15.26 0.20
N ASN A 53 -4.19 16.08 0.11
CA ASN A 53 -4.31 17.48 -0.30
C ASN A 53 -4.84 17.62 -1.74
N GLU A 54 -4.42 16.72 -2.63
CA GLU A 54 -4.90 16.68 -4.02
C GLU A 54 -6.42 16.50 -4.08
N ILE A 55 -6.95 15.48 -3.39
CA ILE A 55 -8.38 15.19 -3.37
C ILE A 55 -9.16 16.35 -2.74
N VAL A 56 -8.68 16.87 -1.60
CA VAL A 56 -9.34 17.99 -0.91
C VAL A 56 -9.35 19.25 -1.77
N ALA A 57 -8.24 19.59 -2.42
CA ALA A 57 -8.16 20.76 -3.31
C ALA A 57 -9.11 20.61 -4.50
N TYR A 58 -9.16 19.43 -5.12
CA TYR A 58 -10.06 19.16 -6.24
C TYR A 58 -11.53 19.33 -5.86
N ILE A 59 -11.96 18.78 -4.72
CA ILE A 59 -13.34 18.86 -4.26
C ILE A 59 -13.74 20.30 -3.93
N ARG A 60 -12.84 21.08 -3.30
CA ARG A 60 -13.14 22.45 -2.88
C ARG A 60 -13.13 23.47 -4.02
N GLU A 61 -12.21 23.31 -4.95
CA GLU A 61 -11.89 24.37 -5.90
C GLU A 61 -12.42 24.11 -7.31
N ASN A 62 -12.94 22.91 -7.58
CA ASN A 62 -13.49 22.53 -8.90
C ASN A 62 -12.52 22.85 -10.07
N LYS A 63 -11.22 22.81 -9.83
CA LYS A 63 -10.18 23.17 -10.81
C LYS A 63 -9.93 22.02 -11.77
N GLY A 64 -9.68 22.38 -13.04
CA GLY A 64 -9.13 21.47 -14.05
C GLY A 64 -7.76 20.95 -13.61
N PHE A 65 -7.75 19.82 -12.98
CA PHE A 65 -6.64 19.23 -12.26
C PHE A 65 -6.13 18.02 -13.04
N SER A 66 -4.83 17.93 -13.22
CA SER A 66 -4.20 16.71 -13.72
C SER A 66 -3.82 15.87 -12.49
N PRO A 67 -4.42 14.68 -12.30
CA PRO A 67 -4.10 13.85 -11.15
C PRO A 67 -2.61 13.50 -11.04
N ILE A 68 -2.06 13.57 -9.83
CA ILE A 68 -0.66 13.22 -9.56
C ILE A 68 -0.43 11.75 -9.94
N PRO A 69 0.58 11.42 -10.77
CA PRO A 69 0.89 10.03 -11.10
C PRO A 69 1.22 9.20 -9.84
N PRO A 70 0.89 7.90 -9.84
CA PRO A 70 1.26 7.04 -8.71
C PRO A 70 2.77 6.93 -8.60
N ASN A 71 3.29 6.89 -7.37
CA ASN A 71 4.67 6.52 -7.16
C ASN A 71 4.83 5.00 -7.29
N THR A 72 5.66 4.57 -8.21
CA THR A 72 5.99 3.16 -8.47
C THR A 72 7.47 2.87 -8.25
N ASP A 73 8.24 3.82 -7.74
CA ASP A 73 9.66 3.65 -7.44
C ASP A 73 9.84 2.85 -6.15
N ILE A 74 10.75 1.89 -6.17
CA ILE A 74 11.19 1.13 -4.99
C ILE A 74 12.47 1.77 -4.47
N LYS A 75 12.48 2.18 -3.20
CA LYS A 75 13.60 2.90 -2.60
C LYS A 75 14.06 2.26 -1.29
N GLY A 76 15.37 2.19 -1.11
CA GLY A 76 15.98 1.74 0.13
C GLY A 76 15.91 0.23 0.41
N VAL A 77 15.33 -0.56 -0.50
CA VAL A 77 15.22 -2.02 -0.44
C VAL A 77 15.46 -2.62 -1.82
N SER A 78 15.73 -3.92 -1.91
CA SER A 78 16.10 -4.57 -3.18
C SER A 78 15.16 -5.71 -3.55
N GLU A 79 14.53 -5.61 -4.72
CA GLU A 79 13.71 -6.67 -5.30
C GLU A 79 14.50 -7.94 -5.67
N GLN A 80 15.80 -7.79 -5.94
CA GLN A 80 16.68 -8.90 -6.33
C GLN A 80 17.10 -9.77 -5.13
N GLN A 81 16.85 -9.31 -3.91
CA GLN A 81 17.28 -9.98 -2.69
C GLN A 81 16.16 -10.71 -1.96
N ILE A 82 15.02 -10.93 -2.60
CA ILE A 82 13.88 -11.63 -1.99
C ILE A 82 14.30 -13.03 -1.53
N GLN A 83 14.13 -13.28 -0.24
CA GLN A 83 14.40 -14.55 0.40
C GLN A 83 13.17 -15.45 0.35
N TYR A 84 13.33 -16.61 -0.27
CA TYR A 84 12.26 -17.60 -0.40
C TYR A 84 12.47 -18.76 0.59
N GLY A 85 11.37 -19.34 1.04
CA GLY A 85 11.33 -20.45 1.97
C GLY A 85 11.05 -20.03 3.40
N LEU A 86 10.71 -21.01 4.25
CA LEU A 86 10.47 -20.83 5.68
C LEU A 86 11.71 -21.28 6.45
N ASN A 87 12.50 -20.33 6.91
CA ASN A 87 13.68 -20.60 7.73
C ASN A 87 13.54 -19.91 9.09
N LYS A 88 12.99 -20.62 10.07
CA LYS A 88 12.67 -20.11 11.41
C LYS A 88 11.72 -18.91 11.36
N PRO A 89 10.47 -19.11 10.94
CA PRO A 89 9.49 -18.02 10.87
C PRO A 89 9.35 -17.34 12.23
N PRO A 90 9.32 -15.99 12.28
CA PRO A 90 9.09 -15.27 13.50
C PRO A 90 7.73 -15.62 14.08
N GLN A 91 7.63 -15.69 15.39
CA GLN A 91 6.37 -15.90 16.07
C GLN A 91 5.89 -14.56 16.62
N PHE A 92 4.97 -13.94 15.91
CA PHE A 92 4.30 -12.73 16.38
C PHE A 92 3.30 -13.09 17.46
N ALA A 93 3.36 -12.40 18.60
CA ALA A 93 2.37 -12.50 19.65
C ALA A 93 1.82 -11.11 19.97
N PRO A 94 0.54 -11.00 20.35
CA PRO A 94 0.01 -9.72 20.81
C PRO A 94 0.83 -9.16 21.96
N GLN A 95 1.21 -7.90 21.86
CA GLN A 95 1.92 -7.17 22.91
C GLN A 95 0.96 -6.17 23.56
N SER A 96 1.17 -5.88 24.83
CA SER A 96 0.42 -4.86 25.59
C SER A 96 1.33 -3.78 26.15
N ASP A 97 2.55 -3.70 25.63
CA ASP A 97 3.54 -2.72 26.06
C ASP A 97 3.17 -1.31 25.59
N ALA A 98 3.66 -0.30 26.30
CA ALA A 98 3.35 1.09 26.02
C ALA A 98 4.08 1.64 24.78
N SER A 99 5.10 0.97 24.27
CA SER A 99 5.89 1.34 23.09
C SER A 99 5.83 0.27 22.02
N LEU A 100 5.86 0.67 20.76
CA LEU A 100 5.89 -0.23 19.61
C LEU A 100 7.33 -0.60 19.23
N SER A 101 7.55 -1.86 18.93
CA SER A 101 8.79 -2.32 18.30
C SER A 101 8.82 -1.98 16.80
N ASP A 102 10.01 -1.95 16.19
CA ASP A 102 10.18 -1.76 14.74
C ASP A 102 9.42 -2.81 13.93
N GLU A 103 9.34 -4.03 14.45
CA GLU A 103 8.60 -5.14 13.85
C GLU A 103 7.09 -4.88 13.85
N GLU A 104 6.52 -4.45 14.98
CA GLU A 104 5.10 -4.10 15.08
C GLU A 104 4.74 -2.90 14.19
N ILE A 105 5.63 -1.91 14.12
CA ILE A 105 5.49 -0.76 13.21
C ILE A 105 5.47 -1.22 11.75
N ALA A 106 6.42 -2.07 11.34
CA ALA A 106 6.48 -2.57 9.97
C ALA A 106 5.22 -3.39 9.61
N ILE A 107 4.74 -4.25 10.53
CA ILE A 107 3.48 -4.99 10.35
C ILE A 107 2.30 -4.03 10.19
N ALA A 108 2.19 -3.03 11.06
CA ALA A 108 1.09 -2.07 11.02
C ALA A 108 1.08 -1.28 9.70
N MET A 109 2.24 -0.84 9.21
CA MET A 109 2.37 -0.18 7.91
C MET A 109 1.97 -1.11 6.76
N LEU A 110 2.48 -2.34 6.75
CA LEU A 110 2.16 -3.33 5.73
C LEU A 110 0.66 -3.58 5.63
N LEU A 111 0.00 -3.79 6.77
CA LEU A 111 -1.44 -4.03 6.83
C LEU A 111 -2.24 -2.80 6.44
N CYS A 112 -1.82 -1.59 6.83
CA CYS A 112 -2.42 -0.34 6.42
C CYS A 112 -2.46 -0.22 4.89
N HIS A 113 -1.32 -0.38 4.22
CA HIS A 113 -1.25 -0.28 2.76
C HIS A 113 -2.01 -1.42 2.06
N LYS A 114 -1.89 -2.67 2.55
CA LYS A 114 -2.63 -3.80 1.98
C LYS A 114 -4.15 -3.63 2.08
N LYS A 115 -4.64 -3.02 3.14
CA LYS A 115 -6.07 -2.74 3.32
C LYS A 115 -6.52 -1.61 2.38
N ARG A 116 -5.81 -0.50 2.36
CA ARG A 116 -6.20 0.69 1.60
C ARG A 116 -6.09 0.53 0.08
N CYS A 117 -5.18 -0.30 -0.39
CA CYS A 117 -5.04 -0.56 -1.83
C CYS A 117 -6.36 -1.03 -2.48
N PRO A 118 -7.01 -2.12 -2.05
CA PRO A 118 -8.31 -2.52 -2.58
C PRO A 118 -9.43 -1.51 -2.30
N GLU A 119 -9.43 -0.83 -1.15
CA GLU A 119 -10.45 0.17 -0.81
C GLU A 119 -10.43 1.36 -1.79
N CYS A 120 -9.26 1.93 -2.07
CA CYS A 120 -9.12 2.97 -3.11
C CYS A 120 -9.54 2.47 -4.50
N CYS A 121 -9.23 1.21 -4.83
CA CYS A 121 -9.65 0.60 -6.10
C CYS A 121 -11.17 0.49 -6.17
N LEU A 122 -11.83 -0.05 -5.14
CA LEU A 122 -13.29 -0.19 -5.07
C LEU A 122 -13.98 1.16 -5.12
N ALA A 123 -13.55 2.14 -4.31
CA ALA A 123 -14.08 3.50 -4.32
C ALA A 123 -13.98 4.14 -5.73
N SER A 124 -12.92 3.86 -6.47
CA SER A 124 -12.77 4.37 -7.84
C SER A 124 -13.84 3.85 -8.81
N LEU A 125 -14.44 2.69 -8.54
CA LEU A 125 -15.47 2.09 -9.40
C LEU A 125 -16.84 2.76 -9.20
N GLU A 126 -17.05 3.43 -8.06
CA GLU A 126 -18.26 4.17 -7.74
C GLU A 126 -18.19 5.65 -8.19
N CYS A 127 -17.04 6.13 -8.68
CA CYS A 127 -16.85 7.49 -9.10
C CYS A 127 -17.35 7.73 -10.53
N ALA A 128 -18.28 8.66 -10.68
CA ALA A 128 -18.71 9.20 -11.97
C ALA A 128 -17.75 10.30 -12.48
N ASP A 129 -17.11 11.06 -11.57
CA ASP A 129 -16.13 12.08 -11.94
C ASP A 129 -14.81 11.42 -12.38
N PRO A 130 -14.32 11.70 -13.61
CA PRO A 130 -13.13 11.04 -14.16
C PRO A 130 -11.85 11.39 -13.43
N ASN A 131 -11.75 12.57 -12.82
CA ASN A 131 -10.55 12.98 -12.08
C ASN A 131 -10.51 12.37 -10.70
N LEU A 132 -11.61 12.37 -9.94
CA LEU A 132 -11.72 11.65 -8.68
C LEU A 132 -11.41 10.16 -8.87
N ARG A 133 -12.02 9.56 -9.89
CA ARG A 133 -11.73 8.18 -10.25
C ARG A 133 -10.22 7.96 -10.46
N ARG A 134 -9.57 8.83 -11.22
CA ARG A 134 -8.13 8.72 -11.50
C ARG A 134 -7.29 8.91 -10.24
N MET A 135 -7.63 9.86 -9.38
CA MET A 135 -6.94 10.09 -8.11
C MET A 135 -6.99 8.85 -7.21
N LEU A 136 -8.16 8.21 -7.11
CA LEU A 136 -8.33 6.99 -6.33
C LEU A 136 -7.56 5.79 -6.92
N GLN A 137 -7.56 5.63 -8.26
CA GLN A 137 -6.76 4.61 -8.93
C GLN A 137 -5.26 4.82 -8.68
N ASN A 138 -4.78 6.06 -8.75
CA ASN A 138 -3.39 6.41 -8.47
C ASN A 138 -3.05 6.14 -6.99
N SER A 139 -3.95 6.46 -6.06
CA SER A 139 -3.80 6.12 -4.63
C SER A 139 -3.70 4.61 -4.42
N SER A 140 -4.53 3.82 -5.10
CA SER A 140 -4.48 2.35 -5.04
C SER A 140 -3.11 1.83 -5.52
N ALA A 141 -2.61 2.32 -6.65
CA ALA A 141 -1.31 1.94 -7.19
C ALA A 141 -0.16 2.32 -6.25
N SER A 142 -0.19 3.52 -5.66
CA SER A 142 0.80 3.94 -4.66
C SER A 142 0.77 3.06 -3.42
N CYS A 143 -0.41 2.73 -2.88
CA CYS A 143 -0.55 1.82 -1.74
C CYS A 143 -0.01 0.41 -2.04
N ALA A 144 -0.24 -0.11 -3.25
CA ALA A 144 0.31 -1.40 -3.66
C ALA A 144 1.85 -1.38 -3.66
N ASN A 145 2.44 -0.31 -4.18
CA ASN A 145 3.89 -0.12 -4.21
C ASN A 145 4.47 0.03 -2.80
N GLN A 146 3.84 0.85 -1.95
CA GLN A 146 4.24 1.05 -0.56
C GLN A 146 4.14 -0.25 0.25
N ALA A 147 3.09 -1.06 0.05
CA ALA A 147 2.98 -2.38 0.66
C ALA A 147 4.14 -3.29 0.24
N TYR A 148 4.56 -3.21 -1.03
CA TYR A 148 5.66 -3.99 -1.55
C TYR A 148 7.01 -3.55 -0.97
N GLU A 149 7.27 -2.24 -0.82
CA GLU A 149 8.46 -1.73 -0.15
C GLU A 149 8.57 -2.23 1.31
N VAL A 150 7.47 -2.16 2.07
CA VAL A 150 7.45 -2.67 3.45
C VAL A 150 7.68 -4.18 3.48
N PHE A 151 7.06 -4.93 2.56
CA PHE A 151 7.31 -6.37 2.43
C PHE A 151 8.79 -6.67 2.16
N LEU A 152 9.44 -5.94 1.24
CA LEU A 152 10.86 -6.14 0.93
C LEU A 152 11.75 -5.89 2.15
N LEU A 153 11.51 -4.80 2.90
CA LEU A 153 12.21 -4.51 4.14
C LEU A 153 12.05 -5.64 5.17
N MET A 154 10.80 -6.07 5.39
CA MET A 154 10.52 -7.16 6.33
C MET A 154 11.13 -8.50 5.89
N ASN A 155 11.13 -8.79 4.58
CA ASN A 155 11.73 -9.99 4.04
C ASN A 155 13.25 -10.00 4.18
N GLU A 156 13.92 -8.87 3.92
CA GLU A 156 15.36 -8.70 4.12
C GLU A 156 15.75 -8.96 5.58
N GLN A 157 14.91 -8.51 6.51
CA GLN A 157 15.12 -8.71 7.96
C GLN A 157 14.67 -10.10 8.46
N GLY A 158 14.15 -10.95 7.57
CA GLY A 158 13.64 -12.28 7.93
C GLY A 158 12.29 -12.28 8.65
N LEU A 159 11.63 -11.11 8.76
CA LEU A 159 10.34 -10.94 9.43
C LEU A 159 9.16 -11.40 8.57
N TYR A 160 9.28 -11.31 7.24
CA TYR A 160 8.25 -11.76 6.31
C TYR A 160 8.82 -12.84 5.37
N GLN A 161 8.52 -14.09 5.66
CA GLN A 161 9.02 -15.22 4.88
C GLN A 161 8.04 -15.62 3.79
N VAL A 162 8.57 -15.96 2.60
CA VAL A 162 7.77 -16.38 1.44
C VAL A 162 7.75 -17.90 1.37
N PRO A 163 6.63 -18.56 1.71
CA PRO A 163 6.49 -20.01 1.60
C PRO A 163 6.70 -20.48 0.16
N THR A 164 7.38 -21.60 -0.01
CA THR A 164 7.56 -22.22 -1.33
C THR A 164 6.84 -23.55 -1.41
N LEU A 165 6.26 -23.84 -2.57
CA LEU A 165 5.75 -25.17 -2.87
C LEU A 165 6.89 -26.12 -3.17
N LYS A 166 6.69 -27.42 -2.96
CA LYS A 166 7.66 -28.46 -3.39
C LYS A 166 7.84 -28.39 -4.91
N LYS A 167 9.09 -28.56 -5.37
CA LYS A 167 9.43 -28.47 -6.82
C LYS A 167 8.51 -29.21 -7.80
N PRO A 168 7.95 -30.42 -7.51
CA PRO A 168 6.98 -31.08 -8.37
C PRO A 168 5.69 -30.26 -8.55
N ASP A 169 5.19 -29.65 -7.47
CA ASP A 169 3.91 -28.94 -7.46
C ASP A 169 4.00 -27.62 -8.24
N CYS A 170 5.14 -26.93 -8.15
CA CYS A 170 5.38 -25.67 -8.89
C CYS A 170 5.40 -25.86 -10.42
N ARG A 171 5.77 -27.05 -10.91
CA ARG A 171 5.88 -27.33 -12.36
C ARG A 171 4.54 -27.67 -13.00
N ASN A 172 3.58 -28.13 -12.22
CA ASN A 172 2.31 -28.65 -12.74
C ASN A 172 1.24 -27.57 -12.91
N VAL A 173 1.31 -26.44 -12.18
CA VAL A 173 0.28 -25.39 -12.25
C VAL A 173 0.33 -24.60 -13.56
N PRO A 174 1.48 -24.08 -14.04
CA PRO A 174 1.53 -23.32 -15.29
C PRO A 174 1.36 -24.17 -16.55
N SER A 175 1.77 -25.46 -16.53
CA SER A 175 1.72 -26.35 -17.71
C SER A 175 0.32 -26.85 -18.02
N GLN A 176 -0.65 -26.68 -17.11
CA GLN A 176 -2.04 -27.11 -17.30
C GLN A 176 -2.91 -26.03 -17.98
N LEU A 177 -2.40 -24.81 -18.12
CA LEU A 177 -3.12 -23.71 -18.73
C LEU A 177 -2.61 -23.49 -20.17
N PRO A 178 -3.36 -23.94 -21.20
CA PRO A 178 -2.96 -23.68 -22.58
C PRO A 178 -3.00 -22.19 -22.89
N ALA A 179 -2.02 -21.73 -23.67
CA ALA A 179 -2.02 -20.36 -24.18
C ALA A 179 -3.28 -20.11 -25.04
N GLY A 180 -3.95 -18.97 -24.85
CA GLY A 180 -5.09 -18.59 -25.67
C GLY A 180 -4.70 -18.51 -27.15
N LYS A 181 -5.43 -19.20 -28.04
CA LYS A 181 -5.26 -19.06 -29.49
C LYS A 181 -5.80 -17.69 -29.90
N ARG A 182 -4.97 -16.85 -30.53
CA ARG A 182 -5.48 -15.70 -31.28
C ARG A 182 -6.21 -16.26 -32.53
N SER A 183 -7.48 -15.93 -32.66
CA SER A 183 -8.14 -16.08 -33.95
C SER A 183 -7.53 -15.09 -34.94
N SER A 184 -6.99 -15.62 -36.01
CA SER A 184 -6.53 -14.85 -37.20
C SER A 184 -7.67 -14.16 -37.89
#